data_23439933ddf0edf9ef81d81eb55edd10
#
_entry.id   23439933ddf0edf9ef81d81eb55edd10
#
_cell.length_a   1.000
_cell.length_b   1.000
_cell.length_c   1.000
_cell.angle_alpha   90.00
_cell.angle_beta   90.00
_cell.angle_gamma   90.00
#
_symmetry.space_group_name_H-M   'P 1'
#
loop_
_entity.id
_entity.type
_entity.pdbx_description
1 polymer ?
#
loop_
_entity_poly.entity_id
_entity_poly.type
_entity_poly.pdbx_seq_one_letter_code
_entity_poly.pdbx_strand_id
1 'polypeptide(L)'
;RTALEAAETLPRLFNLCRGAQELGARLALGLPTTPDLFQAAHQEAIRDHVLKLFIALPSRLNIASPTLPQGWQSDAAAVIRAGFGPNGLPRRLTDFRAFLNSSKGIAPLLSAIQTTFANHMADTGPVPLVSVDTMFKKAPVENSVAGRHADHPLMIQIAESYGHGPLWRTMGRVIDLTRPYPSPRCTAFGTIVSAPRGDYGLRIGTSNGHVTDLTRITPTDHLLAKGGILDRSLATLTDAGLGPLLLDILDPCIPVTVQEADHA
;
A
#
# COMPACT_ATOMS: atom_id res chain seq x y z
N ARG A 1 -12.42 -16.60 23.51
CA ARG A 1 -13.46 -16.48 22.47
C ARG A 1 -13.44 -17.72 21.58
N THR A 2 -14.58 -18.09 21.06
CA THR A 2 -14.66 -19.13 20.02
C THR A 2 -14.01 -18.65 18.71
N ALA A 3 -13.69 -19.56 17.82
CA ALA A 3 -13.13 -19.23 16.51
C ALA A 3 -14.04 -18.28 15.72
N LEU A 4 -15.36 -18.52 15.74
CA LEU A 4 -16.33 -17.67 15.03
C LEU A 4 -16.39 -16.27 15.64
N GLU A 5 -16.51 -16.15 16.96
CA GLU A 5 -16.52 -14.85 17.65
C GLU A 5 -15.22 -14.06 17.40
N ALA A 6 -14.08 -14.74 17.32
CA ALA A 6 -12.81 -14.11 17.02
C ALA A 6 -12.78 -13.57 15.58
N ALA A 7 -13.23 -14.35 14.60
CA ALA A 7 -13.31 -13.93 13.20
C ALA A 7 -14.23 -12.71 13.00
N GLU A 8 -15.32 -12.61 13.74
CA GLU A 8 -16.25 -11.48 13.69
C GLU A 8 -15.74 -10.24 14.46
N THR A 9 -14.91 -10.46 15.49
CA THR A 9 -14.41 -9.36 16.34
C THR A 9 -13.21 -8.67 15.73
N LEU A 10 -12.26 -9.41 15.14
CA LEU A 10 -11.00 -8.87 14.63
C LEU A 10 -11.22 -7.71 13.62
N PRO A 11 -12.12 -7.79 12.62
CA PRO A 11 -12.37 -6.70 11.69
C PRO A 11 -12.98 -5.45 12.35
N ARG A 12 -13.57 -5.59 13.53
CA ARG A 12 -14.21 -4.49 14.27
C ARG A 12 -13.24 -3.78 15.21
N LEU A 13 -12.17 -4.44 15.62
CA LEU A 13 -11.14 -3.85 16.49
C LEU A 13 -10.27 -2.84 15.74
N PHE A 14 -10.15 -2.99 14.44
CA PHE A 14 -9.29 -2.17 13.61
C PHE A 14 -10.13 -1.49 12.52
N ASN A 15 -10.17 -0.17 12.51
CA ASN A 15 -11.00 0.60 11.58
C ASN A 15 -10.55 0.58 10.13
N LEU A 16 -9.39 -0.01 9.85
CA LEU A 16 -8.77 -0.06 8.52
C LEU A 16 -8.67 -1.50 8.02
N CYS A 17 -8.81 -1.70 6.71
CA CYS A 17 -8.61 -2.99 6.04
C CYS A 17 -9.54 -4.12 6.59
N ARG A 18 -10.79 -3.79 6.88
CA ARG A 18 -11.75 -4.74 7.49
C ARG A 18 -11.96 -6.00 6.65
N GLY A 19 -12.11 -5.85 5.32
CA GLY A 19 -12.29 -6.97 4.41
C GLY A 19 -11.09 -7.92 4.41
N ALA A 20 -9.89 -7.37 4.32
CA ALA A 20 -8.66 -8.16 4.39
C ALA A 20 -8.50 -8.86 5.76
N GLN A 21 -8.86 -8.18 6.85
CA GLN A 21 -8.79 -8.76 8.20
C GLN A 21 -9.81 -9.88 8.41
N GLU A 22 -11.04 -9.72 7.95
CA GLU A 22 -12.08 -10.77 8.04
C GLU A 22 -11.68 -11.99 7.22
N LEU A 23 -11.25 -11.77 5.98
CA LEU A 23 -10.77 -12.83 5.11
C LEU A 23 -9.59 -13.59 5.75
N GLY A 24 -8.61 -12.86 6.26
CA GLY A 24 -7.44 -13.43 6.94
C GLY A 24 -7.82 -14.24 8.20
N ALA A 25 -8.72 -13.70 9.03
CA ALA A 25 -9.18 -14.37 10.25
C ALA A 25 -9.92 -15.67 9.96
N ARG A 26 -10.84 -15.65 8.99
CA ARG A 26 -11.58 -16.86 8.59
C ARG A 26 -10.64 -17.93 8.05
N LEU A 27 -9.72 -17.56 7.17
CA LEU A 27 -8.74 -18.50 6.63
C LEU A 27 -7.80 -19.05 7.71
N ALA A 28 -7.29 -18.21 8.62
CA ALA A 28 -6.40 -18.63 9.70
C ALA A 28 -7.09 -19.57 10.71
N LEU A 29 -8.41 -19.45 10.84
CA LEU A 29 -9.24 -20.30 11.72
C LEU A 29 -9.88 -21.51 11.01
N GLY A 30 -9.58 -21.69 9.70
CA GLY A 30 -10.20 -22.78 8.91
C GLY A 30 -11.71 -22.62 8.72
N LEU A 31 -12.24 -21.41 8.86
CA LEU A 31 -13.67 -21.12 8.68
C LEU A 31 -14.01 -20.94 7.19
N PRO A 32 -15.25 -21.25 6.78
CA PRO A 32 -15.69 -21.03 5.41
C PRO A 32 -15.52 -19.56 4.96
N THR A 33 -15.08 -19.39 3.72
CA THR A 33 -15.01 -18.10 3.03
C THR A 33 -15.94 -18.09 1.83
N THR A 34 -16.43 -16.92 1.46
CA THR A 34 -17.31 -16.75 0.31
C THR A 34 -16.66 -15.84 -0.73
N PRO A 35 -17.05 -15.92 -2.01
CA PRO A 35 -16.59 -14.97 -3.03
C PRO A 35 -16.80 -13.50 -2.64
N ASP A 36 -17.88 -13.19 -1.91
CA ASP A 36 -18.20 -11.84 -1.45
C ASP A 36 -17.15 -11.25 -0.50
N LEU A 37 -16.52 -12.10 0.34
CA LEU A 37 -15.43 -11.66 1.22
C LEU A 37 -14.20 -11.25 0.43
N PHE A 38 -13.84 -11.99 -0.62
CA PHE A 38 -12.76 -11.63 -1.53
C PHE A 38 -13.08 -10.33 -2.27
N GLN A 39 -14.30 -10.22 -2.76
CA GLN A 39 -14.75 -9.03 -3.46
C GLN A 39 -14.76 -7.80 -2.53
N ALA A 40 -15.20 -7.95 -1.29
CA ALA A 40 -15.19 -6.87 -0.30
C ALA A 40 -13.76 -6.39 0.00
N ALA A 41 -12.81 -7.30 0.20
CA ALA A 41 -11.39 -6.95 0.40
C ALA A 41 -10.79 -6.26 -0.82
N HIS A 42 -11.13 -6.70 -2.04
CA HIS A 42 -10.70 -6.05 -3.28
C HIS A 42 -11.29 -4.64 -3.44
N GLN A 43 -12.60 -4.49 -3.23
CA GLN A 43 -13.26 -3.19 -3.31
C GLN A 43 -12.70 -2.20 -2.27
N GLU A 44 -12.37 -2.68 -1.07
CA GLU A 44 -11.70 -1.88 -0.04
C GLU A 44 -10.34 -1.37 -0.52
N ALA A 45 -9.54 -2.22 -1.20
CA ALA A 45 -8.25 -1.82 -1.76
C ALA A 45 -8.42 -0.79 -2.88
N ILE A 46 -9.34 -1.00 -3.82
CA ILE A 46 -9.66 -0.02 -4.86
C ILE A 46 -10.06 1.32 -4.24
N ARG A 47 -10.97 1.30 -3.27
CA ARG A 47 -11.44 2.51 -2.60
C ARG A 47 -10.29 3.26 -1.91
N ASP A 48 -9.43 2.56 -1.18
CA ASP A 48 -8.28 3.17 -0.49
C ASP A 48 -7.33 3.84 -1.49
N HIS A 49 -6.98 3.16 -2.58
CA HIS A 49 -6.09 3.71 -3.61
C HIS A 49 -6.70 4.93 -4.31
N VAL A 50 -7.97 4.85 -4.67
CA VAL A 50 -8.67 5.96 -5.34
C VAL A 50 -8.77 7.17 -4.44
N LEU A 51 -9.18 7.00 -3.18
CA LEU A 51 -9.25 8.11 -2.23
C LEU A 51 -7.87 8.74 -1.98
N LYS A 52 -6.83 7.93 -1.92
CA LYS A 52 -5.45 8.42 -1.75
C LYS A 52 -4.98 9.21 -2.98
N LEU A 53 -5.15 8.65 -4.19
CA LEU A 53 -4.63 9.23 -5.44
C LEU A 53 -5.46 10.42 -5.94
N PHE A 54 -6.76 10.41 -5.74
CA PHE A 54 -7.66 11.41 -6.34
C PHE A 54 -8.14 12.47 -5.34
N ILE A 55 -7.99 12.25 -4.03
CA ILE A 55 -8.49 13.19 -3.01
C ILE A 55 -7.40 13.58 -2.02
N ALA A 56 -6.86 12.62 -1.27
CA ALA A 56 -5.99 12.93 -0.14
C ALA A 56 -4.65 13.58 -0.56
N LEU A 57 -3.91 12.95 -1.48
CA LEU A 57 -2.63 13.49 -1.96
C LEU A 57 -2.79 14.77 -2.78
N PRO A 58 -3.76 14.91 -3.71
CA PRO A 58 -4.02 16.20 -4.36
C PRO A 58 -4.33 17.32 -3.36
N SER A 59 -5.19 17.07 -2.38
CA SER A 59 -5.50 18.04 -1.32
C SER A 59 -4.27 18.43 -0.52
N ARG A 60 -3.43 17.45 -0.17
CA ARG A 60 -2.18 17.68 0.59
C ARG A 60 -1.17 18.55 -0.16
N LEU A 61 -1.13 18.42 -1.48
CA LEU A 61 -0.24 19.19 -2.37
C LEU A 61 -0.90 20.46 -2.95
N ASN A 62 -2.13 20.77 -2.53
CA ASN A 62 -2.92 21.88 -3.05
C ASN A 62 -3.08 21.83 -4.58
N ILE A 63 -3.34 20.64 -5.11
CA ILE A 63 -3.54 20.36 -6.53
C ILE A 63 -5.02 20.05 -6.75
N ALA A 64 -5.57 20.55 -7.87
CA ALA A 64 -6.93 20.22 -8.26
C ALA A 64 -7.10 18.70 -8.47
N SER A 65 -8.09 18.13 -7.80
CA SER A 65 -8.41 16.71 -7.95
C SER A 65 -9.07 16.44 -9.30
N PRO A 66 -8.66 15.39 -10.01
CA PRO A 66 -9.39 14.93 -11.19
C PRO A 66 -10.80 14.49 -10.80
N THR A 67 -11.76 14.66 -11.72
CA THR A 67 -13.12 14.19 -11.49
C THR A 67 -13.16 12.66 -11.45
N LEU A 68 -13.71 12.11 -10.37
CA LEU A 68 -13.93 10.68 -10.25
C LEU A 68 -15.09 10.23 -11.18
N PRO A 69 -14.91 9.12 -11.92
CA PRO A 69 -15.98 8.58 -12.75
C PRO A 69 -17.12 8.02 -11.91
N GLN A 70 -18.32 8.01 -12.45
CA GLN A 70 -19.45 7.35 -11.80
C GLN A 70 -19.14 5.86 -11.59
N GLY A 71 -19.48 5.30 -10.42
CA GLY A 71 -19.23 3.89 -10.11
C GLY A 71 -17.76 3.55 -9.82
N TRP A 72 -16.90 4.53 -9.58
CA TRP A 72 -15.46 4.36 -9.32
C TRP A 72 -15.15 3.34 -8.22
N GLN A 73 -16.08 3.08 -7.30
CA GLN A 73 -15.90 2.16 -6.18
C GLN A 73 -15.71 0.69 -6.64
N SER A 74 -16.19 0.37 -7.84
CA SER A 74 -16.14 -0.99 -8.39
C SER A 74 -15.58 -1.07 -9.81
N ASP A 75 -15.29 0.06 -10.45
CA ASP A 75 -14.73 0.13 -11.81
C ASP A 75 -13.32 0.75 -11.82
N ALA A 76 -12.32 -0.06 -11.45
CA ALA A 76 -10.92 0.35 -11.48
C ALA A 76 -10.46 0.75 -12.91
N ALA A 77 -11.03 0.15 -13.96
CA ALA A 77 -10.68 0.52 -15.33
C ALA A 77 -11.17 1.93 -15.69
N ALA A 78 -12.36 2.32 -15.23
CA ALA A 78 -12.84 3.70 -15.40
C ALA A 78 -11.95 4.69 -14.62
N VAL A 79 -11.49 4.33 -13.43
CA VAL A 79 -10.54 5.14 -12.65
C VAL A 79 -9.23 5.34 -13.40
N ILE A 80 -8.66 4.27 -13.97
CA ILE A 80 -7.43 4.35 -14.77
C ILE A 80 -7.64 5.23 -16.00
N ARG A 81 -8.77 5.12 -16.71
CA ARG A 81 -9.09 6.02 -17.83
C ARG A 81 -9.22 7.49 -17.40
N ALA A 82 -9.84 7.75 -16.26
CA ALA A 82 -9.94 9.10 -15.70
C ALA A 82 -8.55 9.67 -15.30
N GLY A 83 -7.68 8.82 -14.75
CA GLY A 83 -6.33 9.20 -14.33
C GLY A 83 -5.33 9.37 -15.46
N PHE A 84 -5.39 8.53 -16.49
CA PHE A 84 -4.36 8.47 -17.56
C PHE A 84 -4.90 8.74 -18.97
N GLY A 85 -6.21 8.93 -19.12
CA GLY A 85 -6.85 9.10 -20.43
C GLY A 85 -7.22 7.75 -21.09
N PRO A 86 -7.73 7.80 -22.34
CA PRO A 86 -8.31 6.63 -23.03
C PRO A 86 -7.28 5.52 -23.29
N ASN A 87 -6.01 5.86 -23.43
CA ASN A 87 -4.94 4.88 -23.68
C ASN A 87 -4.48 4.14 -22.41
N GLY A 88 -4.99 4.54 -21.24
CA GLY A 88 -4.65 3.94 -19.96
C GLY A 88 -3.22 4.22 -19.52
N LEU A 89 -2.70 3.33 -18.68
CA LEU A 89 -1.39 3.47 -18.06
C LEU A 89 -0.25 3.40 -19.12
N PRO A 90 0.73 4.34 -19.09
CA PRO A 90 1.93 4.26 -19.91
C PRO A 90 2.70 2.94 -19.68
N ARG A 91 3.22 2.36 -20.76
CA ARG A 91 3.98 1.11 -20.68
C ARG A 91 5.49 1.31 -20.67
N ARG A 92 5.96 2.45 -21.16
CA ARG A 92 7.38 2.82 -21.26
C ARG A 92 7.67 4.08 -20.48
N LEU A 93 8.88 4.21 -20.00
CA LEU A 93 9.34 5.39 -19.27
C LEU A 93 9.22 6.67 -20.09
N THR A 94 9.48 6.61 -21.40
CA THR A 94 9.33 7.75 -22.31
C THR A 94 7.91 8.29 -22.33
N ASP A 95 6.93 7.38 -22.42
CA ASP A 95 5.51 7.73 -22.43
C ASP A 95 5.07 8.23 -21.05
N PHE A 96 5.61 7.64 -19.98
CA PHE A 96 5.38 8.08 -18.61
C PHE A 96 5.94 9.49 -18.36
N ARG A 97 7.16 9.80 -18.85
CA ARG A 97 7.72 11.15 -18.76
C ARG A 97 6.88 12.15 -19.55
N ALA A 98 6.43 11.80 -20.75
CA ALA A 98 5.51 12.64 -21.51
C ALA A 98 4.18 12.86 -20.76
N PHE A 99 3.67 11.84 -20.07
CA PHE A 99 2.48 11.95 -19.24
C PHE A 99 2.72 12.90 -18.04
N LEU A 100 3.83 12.77 -17.31
CA LEU A 100 4.18 13.67 -16.19
C LEU A 100 4.20 15.15 -16.60
N ASN A 101 4.62 15.44 -17.83
CA ASN A 101 4.66 16.80 -18.37
C ASN A 101 3.31 17.30 -18.90
N SER A 102 2.25 16.48 -18.79
CA SER A 102 0.91 16.85 -19.20
C SER A 102 0.10 17.41 -18.03
N SER A 103 -1.01 18.09 -18.33
CA SER A 103 -1.98 18.55 -17.32
C SER A 103 -3.16 17.57 -17.16
N LYS A 104 -3.06 16.32 -17.66
CA LYS A 104 -4.17 15.37 -17.75
C LYS A 104 -4.27 14.49 -16.51
N GLY A 105 -5.49 14.25 -16.07
CA GLY A 105 -5.78 13.26 -15.03
C GLY A 105 -4.95 13.47 -13.76
N ILE A 106 -4.21 12.44 -13.34
CA ILE A 106 -3.33 12.50 -12.16
C ILE A 106 -1.88 12.90 -12.48
N ALA A 107 -1.57 13.31 -13.73
CA ALA A 107 -0.23 13.77 -14.10
C ALA A 107 0.27 14.92 -13.21
N PRO A 108 -0.55 15.96 -12.87
CA PRO A 108 -0.11 17.02 -11.98
C PRO A 108 0.29 16.50 -10.59
N LEU A 109 -0.43 15.52 -10.03
CA LEU A 109 -0.09 14.89 -8.77
C LEU A 109 1.26 14.16 -8.85
N LEU A 110 1.44 13.30 -9.84
CA LEU A 110 2.67 12.51 -9.99
C LEU A 110 3.88 13.40 -10.29
N SER A 111 3.69 14.44 -11.11
CA SER A 111 4.73 15.44 -11.41
C SER A 111 5.12 16.23 -10.15
N ALA A 112 4.15 16.66 -9.35
CA ALA A 112 4.42 17.35 -8.10
C ALA A 112 5.19 16.47 -7.11
N ILE A 113 4.80 15.21 -6.95
CA ILE A 113 5.53 14.25 -6.09
C ILE A 113 6.97 14.07 -6.60
N GLN A 114 7.14 13.88 -7.91
CA GLN A 114 8.46 13.71 -8.51
C GLN A 114 9.34 14.95 -8.32
N THR A 115 8.78 16.14 -8.44
CA THR A 115 9.51 17.41 -8.28
C THR A 115 9.83 17.69 -6.81
N THR A 116 8.87 17.47 -5.91
CA THR A 116 9.04 17.68 -4.46
C THR A 116 10.12 16.75 -3.89
N PHE A 117 10.14 15.50 -4.33
CA PHE A 117 11.14 14.51 -3.89
C PHE A 117 12.20 14.24 -4.99
N ALA A 118 12.66 15.31 -5.65
CA ALA A 118 13.70 15.21 -6.67
C ALA A 118 15.05 14.73 -6.08
N ASN A 119 15.98 14.37 -6.96
CA ASN A 119 17.36 13.99 -6.60
C ASN A 119 17.43 12.84 -5.57
N HIS A 120 16.57 11.85 -5.72
CA HIS A 120 16.48 10.69 -4.84
C HIS A 120 16.16 11.03 -3.36
N MET A 121 15.49 12.16 -3.12
CA MET A 121 15.01 12.48 -1.79
C MET A 121 13.98 11.45 -1.31
N ALA A 122 14.09 11.02 -0.06
CA ALA A 122 13.30 9.94 0.55
C ALA A 122 13.37 8.60 -0.22
N ASP A 123 14.45 8.36 -0.95
CA ASP A 123 14.74 7.09 -1.61
C ASP A 123 15.28 6.07 -0.59
N THR A 124 14.67 4.89 -0.55
CA THR A 124 15.11 3.81 0.35
C THR A 124 16.24 2.98 -0.23
N GLY A 125 16.54 3.15 -1.52
CA GLY A 125 17.24 2.14 -2.29
C GLY A 125 16.46 0.81 -2.35
N PRO A 126 17.04 -0.24 -2.94
CA PRO A 126 16.42 -1.55 -2.95
C PRO A 126 16.37 -2.15 -1.54
N VAL A 127 15.20 -2.62 -1.14
CA VAL A 127 14.95 -3.32 0.12
C VAL A 127 14.42 -4.72 -0.23
N PRO A 128 14.87 -5.79 0.46
CA PRO A 128 14.37 -7.14 0.20
C PRO A 128 12.84 -7.18 0.27
N LEU A 129 12.20 -7.78 -0.72
CA LEU A 129 10.74 -7.95 -0.72
C LEU A 129 10.31 -8.88 0.41
N VAL A 130 9.12 -8.62 0.96
CA VAL A 130 8.51 -9.54 1.92
C VAL A 130 8.31 -10.91 1.29
N SER A 131 8.68 -11.96 2.01
CA SER A 131 8.50 -13.35 1.62
C SER A 131 7.69 -14.10 2.69
N VAL A 132 7.32 -15.35 2.41
CA VAL A 132 6.66 -16.22 3.41
C VAL A 132 7.52 -16.35 4.68
N ASP A 133 8.84 -16.43 4.55
CA ASP A 133 9.77 -16.60 5.68
C ASP A 133 9.95 -15.32 6.50
N THR A 134 9.77 -14.16 5.90
CA THR A 134 9.95 -12.86 6.54
C THR A 134 8.62 -12.23 6.99
N MET A 135 7.48 -12.69 6.46
CA MET A 135 6.16 -12.10 6.72
C MET A 135 5.83 -12.00 8.21
N PHE A 136 6.17 -13.02 8.99
CA PHE A 136 5.86 -13.07 10.42
C PHE A 136 6.99 -12.55 11.33
N LYS A 137 7.94 -11.81 10.76
CA LYS A 137 9.06 -11.17 11.47
C LYS A 137 8.95 -9.67 11.32
N LYS A 138 9.22 -8.90 12.39
CA LYS A 138 9.37 -7.44 12.31
C LYS A 138 10.74 -7.12 11.72
N ALA A 139 10.90 -7.35 10.43
CA ALA A 139 12.15 -7.21 9.69
C ALA A 139 12.09 -6.01 8.72
N PRO A 140 13.23 -5.41 8.37
CA PRO A 140 13.30 -4.34 7.39
C PRO A 140 13.13 -4.88 5.96
N VAL A 141 11.90 -5.21 5.62
CA VAL A 141 11.52 -5.70 4.29
C VAL A 141 10.51 -4.75 3.63
N GLU A 142 10.49 -4.79 2.31
CA GLU A 142 9.53 -4.06 1.50
C GLU A 142 8.20 -4.82 1.47
N ASN A 143 7.24 -4.37 2.26
CA ASN A 143 5.88 -4.89 2.30
C ASN A 143 4.87 -3.79 1.99
N SER A 144 5.12 -3.01 0.96
CA SER A 144 4.14 -2.07 0.44
C SER A 144 3.47 -2.59 -0.82
N VAL A 145 2.43 -1.89 -1.25
CA VAL A 145 1.79 -2.13 -2.56
C VAL A 145 2.80 -1.97 -3.70
N ALA A 146 3.75 -1.04 -3.59
CA ALA A 146 4.79 -0.87 -4.60
C ALA A 146 5.72 -2.10 -4.66
N GLY A 147 6.09 -2.66 -3.51
CA GLY A 147 6.86 -3.90 -3.43
C GLY A 147 6.14 -5.08 -4.05
N ARG A 148 4.80 -5.17 -3.91
CA ARG A 148 3.97 -6.20 -4.57
C ARG A 148 4.10 -6.19 -6.10
N HIS A 149 4.39 -5.04 -6.68
CA HIS A 149 4.48 -4.83 -8.13
C HIS A 149 5.89 -4.44 -8.59
N ALA A 150 6.91 -4.73 -7.80
CA ALA A 150 8.30 -4.35 -8.10
C ALA A 150 8.81 -4.97 -9.41
N ASP A 151 8.26 -6.09 -9.83
CA ASP A 151 8.56 -6.79 -11.09
C ASP A 151 7.84 -6.22 -12.33
N HIS A 152 6.89 -5.28 -12.13
CA HIS A 152 6.19 -4.67 -13.25
C HIS A 152 7.14 -3.82 -14.09
N PRO A 153 7.16 -3.96 -15.46
CA PRO A 153 8.15 -3.29 -16.31
C PRO A 153 8.25 -1.76 -16.11
N LEU A 154 7.13 -1.08 -15.88
CA LEU A 154 7.14 0.35 -15.60
C LEU A 154 7.71 0.66 -14.20
N MET A 155 7.44 -0.18 -13.20
CA MET A 155 7.99 0.00 -11.84
C MET A 155 9.51 -0.16 -11.82
N ILE A 156 10.05 -1.12 -12.58
CA ILE A 156 11.50 -1.29 -12.75
C ILE A 156 12.11 -0.03 -13.35
N GLN A 157 11.54 0.48 -14.45
CA GLN A 157 12.03 1.69 -15.13
C GLN A 157 11.94 2.95 -14.24
N ILE A 158 10.89 3.06 -13.41
CA ILE A 158 10.74 4.15 -12.45
C ILE A 158 11.80 4.03 -11.35
N ALA A 159 12.02 2.82 -10.81
CA ALA A 159 13.04 2.59 -9.79
C ALA A 159 14.45 2.93 -10.30
N GLU A 160 14.79 2.53 -11.53
CA GLU A 160 16.08 2.84 -12.17
C GLU A 160 16.28 4.36 -12.39
N SER A 161 15.19 5.11 -12.66
CA SER A 161 15.29 6.53 -13.05
C SER A 161 15.04 7.50 -11.92
N TYR A 162 14.23 7.11 -10.92
CA TYR A 162 13.77 7.98 -9.83
C TYR A 162 13.96 7.38 -8.44
N GLY A 163 14.51 6.15 -8.34
CA GLY A 163 14.68 5.43 -7.08
C GLY A 163 13.40 4.77 -6.55
N HIS A 164 13.50 4.15 -5.37
CA HIS A 164 12.40 3.50 -4.64
C HIS A 164 11.73 4.47 -3.66
N GLY A 165 11.63 5.74 -4.05
CA GLY A 165 11.09 6.82 -3.25
C GLY A 165 9.57 7.03 -3.41
N PRO A 166 9.07 8.22 -3.03
CA PRO A 166 7.66 8.58 -3.01
C PRO A 166 6.91 8.38 -4.34
N LEU A 167 7.53 8.72 -5.48
CA LEU A 167 6.92 8.51 -6.81
C LEU A 167 6.70 7.01 -7.08
N TRP A 168 7.72 6.18 -6.85
CA TRP A 168 7.64 4.73 -7.03
C TRP A 168 6.53 4.11 -6.16
N ARG A 169 6.41 4.56 -4.90
CA ARG A 169 5.38 4.08 -3.96
C ARG A 169 3.98 4.51 -4.38
N THR A 170 3.84 5.73 -4.85
CA THR A 170 2.56 6.23 -5.39
C THR A 170 2.15 5.45 -6.64
N MET A 171 3.10 5.16 -7.54
CA MET A 171 2.85 4.35 -8.74
C MET A 171 2.50 2.90 -8.41
N GLY A 172 2.99 2.33 -7.33
CA GLY A 172 2.56 1.00 -6.85
C GLY A 172 1.04 0.91 -6.66
N ARG A 173 0.41 1.94 -6.07
CA ARG A 173 -1.07 1.99 -5.93
C ARG A 173 -1.78 2.08 -7.29
N VAL A 174 -1.19 2.79 -8.25
CA VAL A 174 -1.73 2.89 -9.60
C VAL A 174 -1.69 1.53 -10.31
N ILE A 175 -0.55 0.83 -10.20
CA ILE A 175 -0.39 -0.51 -10.80
C ILE A 175 -1.37 -1.50 -10.16
N ASP A 176 -1.56 -1.45 -8.84
CA ASP A 176 -2.48 -2.34 -8.12
C ASP A 176 -3.93 -2.22 -8.65
N LEU A 177 -4.37 -1.03 -9.03
CA LEU A 177 -5.68 -0.81 -9.66
C LEU A 177 -5.82 -1.49 -11.04
N THR A 178 -4.73 -1.89 -11.67
CA THR A 178 -4.71 -2.56 -12.99
C THR A 178 -4.58 -4.07 -12.90
N ARG A 179 -4.42 -4.61 -11.68
CA ARG A 179 -4.13 -6.04 -11.45
C ARG A 179 -5.30 -6.75 -10.77
N PRO A 180 -5.46 -8.04 -11.02
CA PRO A 180 -6.36 -8.86 -10.22
C PRO A 180 -5.96 -8.82 -8.74
N TYR A 181 -6.96 -8.84 -7.86
CA TYR A 181 -6.69 -8.93 -6.43
C TYR A 181 -5.95 -10.24 -6.11
N PRO A 182 -4.82 -10.19 -5.39
CA PRO A 182 -4.02 -11.38 -5.14
C PRO A 182 -4.76 -12.40 -4.29
N SER A 183 -4.63 -13.67 -4.66
CA SER A 183 -5.19 -14.77 -3.86
C SER A 183 -4.48 -14.88 -2.51
N PRO A 184 -5.20 -15.12 -1.42
CA PRO A 184 -4.61 -15.42 -0.12
C PRO A 184 -3.68 -16.64 -0.17
N ARG A 185 -2.70 -16.65 0.70
CA ARG A 185 -1.73 -17.74 0.85
C ARG A 185 -1.82 -18.32 2.26
N CYS A 186 -2.25 -19.57 2.38
CA CYS A 186 -2.15 -20.33 3.62
C CYS A 186 -0.81 -21.06 3.64
N THR A 187 0.00 -20.82 4.65
CA THR A 187 1.36 -21.34 4.78
C THR A 187 1.53 -22.07 6.12
N ALA A 188 2.63 -22.77 6.31
CA ALA A 188 2.98 -23.36 7.60
C ALA A 188 3.16 -22.33 8.71
N PHE A 189 3.45 -21.05 8.35
CA PHE A 189 3.69 -19.96 9.31
C PHE A 189 2.42 -19.16 9.63
N GLY A 190 1.34 -19.31 8.87
CA GLY A 190 0.09 -18.59 8.98
C GLY A 190 -0.50 -18.20 7.64
N THR A 191 -1.55 -17.39 7.67
CA THR A 191 -2.26 -16.91 6.50
C THR A 191 -1.77 -15.53 6.10
N ILE A 192 -1.57 -15.31 4.82
CA ILE A 192 -1.16 -14.04 4.23
C ILE A 192 -2.27 -13.58 3.29
N VAL A 193 -2.77 -12.38 3.50
CA VAL A 193 -3.83 -11.75 2.70
C VAL A 193 -3.36 -10.38 2.23
N SER A 194 -3.62 -10.06 0.97
CA SER A 194 -3.35 -8.72 0.45
C SER A 194 -4.28 -7.69 1.11
N ALA A 195 -3.72 -6.54 1.46
CA ALA A 195 -4.44 -5.40 2.02
C ALA A 195 -4.07 -4.12 1.24
N PRO A 196 -4.82 -3.03 1.40
CA PRO A 196 -4.58 -1.78 0.65
C PRO A 196 -3.17 -1.19 0.80
N ARG A 197 -2.44 -1.53 1.85
CA ARG A 197 -1.09 -0.99 2.13
C ARG A 197 0.05 -1.97 1.94
N GLY A 198 -0.26 -3.24 1.62
CA GLY A 198 0.70 -4.34 1.48
C GLY A 198 0.09 -5.66 1.92
N ASP A 199 0.92 -6.66 2.25
CA ASP A 199 0.44 -7.95 2.69
C ASP A 199 0.25 -7.98 4.23
N TYR A 200 -0.85 -8.57 4.67
CA TYR A 200 -1.26 -8.75 6.05
C TYR A 200 -1.10 -10.22 6.45
N GLY A 201 -0.31 -10.48 7.48
CA GLY A 201 -0.06 -11.82 8.00
C GLY A 201 -0.84 -12.08 9.30
N LEU A 202 -1.48 -13.23 9.40
CA LEU A 202 -2.24 -13.62 10.57
C LEU A 202 -2.01 -15.10 10.89
N ARG A 203 -1.68 -15.38 12.15
CA ARG A 203 -1.62 -16.73 12.73
C ARG A 203 -2.46 -16.74 13.99
N ILE A 204 -3.36 -17.72 14.09
CA ILE A 204 -4.25 -17.89 15.22
C ILE A 204 -4.15 -19.34 15.72
N GLY A 205 -3.74 -19.50 16.97
CA GLY A 205 -3.79 -20.78 17.66
C GLY A 205 -5.15 -21.02 18.29
N THR A 206 -5.61 -22.26 18.24
CA THR A 206 -6.88 -22.66 18.88
C THR A 206 -6.70 -23.94 19.69
N SER A 207 -7.40 -24.04 20.81
CA SER A 207 -7.52 -25.26 21.61
C SER A 207 -8.96 -25.42 22.11
N ASN A 208 -9.53 -26.60 21.98
CA ASN A 208 -10.92 -26.90 22.37
C ASN A 208 -11.94 -25.88 21.80
N GLY A 209 -11.74 -25.44 20.53
CA GLY A 209 -12.63 -24.50 19.84
C GLY A 209 -12.49 -23.04 20.27
N HIS A 210 -11.53 -22.72 21.15
CA HIS A 210 -11.26 -21.37 21.61
C HIS A 210 -9.89 -20.88 21.14
N VAL A 211 -9.79 -19.57 20.86
CA VAL A 211 -8.53 -18.91 20.50
C VAL A 211 -7.61 -18.87 21.72
N THR A 212 -6.38 -19.35 21.55
CA THR A 212 -5.34 -19.38 22.59
C THR A 212 -4.25 -18.33 22.37
N ASP A 213 -3.92 -18.08 21.10
CA ASP A 213 -2.91 -17.08 20.74
C ASP A 213 -3.25 -16.42 19.39
N LEU A 214 -2.66 -15.25 19.15
CA LEU A 214 -2.84 -14.48 17.95
C LEU A 214 -1.57 -13.72 17.64
N THR A 215 -1.00 -13.96 16.46
CA THR A 215 0.08 -13.16 15.89
C THR A 215 -0.44 -12.44 14.67
N ARG A 216 -0.31 -11.12 14.66
CA ARG A 216 -0.68 -10.26 13.55
C ARG A 216 0.52 -9.43 13.13
N ILE A 217 0.84 -9.45 11.83
CA ILE A 217 1.85 -8.58 11.23
C ILE A 217 1.20 -7.81 10.08
N THR A 218 1.41 -6.52 10.08
CA THR A 218 0.86 -5.58 9.10
C THR A 218 1.97 -4.98 8.23
N PRO A 219 1.65 -4.37 7.10
CA PRO A 219 2.62 -3.59 6.33
C PRO A 219 3.31 -2.51 7.18
N THR A 220 2.60 -1.93 8.14
CA THR A 220 3.15 -0.90 9.04
C THR A 220 4.20 -1.46 10.00
N ASP A 221 4.09 -2.72 10.44
CA ASP A 221 5.12 -3.34 11.27
C ASP A 221 6.47 -3.43 10.53
N HIS A 222 6.45 -3.73 9.22
CA HIS A 222 7.64 -3.75 8.38
C HIS A 222 8.11 -2.34 8.01
N LEU A 223 7.17 -1.41 7.73
CA LEU A 223 7.46 -0.01 7.45
C LEU A 223 8.27 0.65 8.59
N LEU A 224 7.87 0.37 9.84
CA LEU A 224 8.44 0.93 11.06
C LEU A 224 9.54 0.06 11.68
N ALA A 225 9.89 -1.06 11.08
CA ALA A 225 11.00 -1.89 11.55
C ALA A 225 12.32 -1.09 11.51
N LYS A 226 13.18 -1.32 12.49
CA LYS A 226 14.51 -0.66 12.52
C LYS A 226 15.28 -0.95 11.23
N GLY A 227 15.77 0.10 10.57
CA GLY A 227 16.40 0.03 9.25
C GLY A 227 15.42 -0.29 8.11
N GLY A 228 14.12 -0.19 8.37
CA GLY A 228 13.03 -0.37 7.41
C GLY A 228 12.80 0.84 6.52
N ILE A 229 11.66 0.84 5.87
CA ILE A 229 11.33 1.82 4.84
C ILE A 229 11.29 3.24 5.40
N LEU A 230 10.68 3.47 6.58
CA LEU A 230 10.61 4.80 7.18
C LEU A 230 12.00 5.32 7.54
N ASP A 231 12.81 4.54 8.25
CA ASP A 231 14.16 4.94 8.63
C ASP A 231 15.01 5.30 7.40
N ARG A 232 14.95 4.48 6.36
CA ARG A 232 15.71 4.70 5.11
C ARG A 232 15.22 5.94 4.36
N SER A 233 13.91 6.14 4.29
CA SER A 233 13.33 7.33 3.64
C SER A 233 13.72 8.61 4.39
N LEU A 234 13.70 8.59 5.73
CA LEU A 234 14.13 9.72 6.54
C LEU A 234 15.63 10.00 6.44
N ALA A 235 16.46 8.96 6.32
CA ALA A 235 17.90 9.11 6.16
C ALA A 235 18.32 9.86 4.88
N THR A 236 17.47 9.86 3.85
CA THR A 236 17.69 10.58 2.59
C THR A 236 16.77 11.80 2.42
N LEU A 237 15.94 12.10 3.40
CA LEU A 237 15.08 13.27 3.41
C LEU A 237 15.88 14.51 3.82
N THR A 238 16.14 15.39 2.86
CA THR A 238 16.96 16.60 3.10
C THR A 238 16.15 17.81 3.59
N ASP A 239 14.83 17.73 3.53
CA ASP A 239 13.89 18.75 4.03
C ASP A 239 12.91 18.11 5.01
N ALA A 240 13.10 18.34 6.30
CA ALA A 240 12.25 17.81 7.37
C ALA A 240 10.79 18.28 7.26
N GLY A 241 10.54 19.46 6.67
CA GLY A 241 9.19 19.98 6.42
C GLY A 241 8.36 19.06 5.50
N LEU A 242 9.00 18.19 4.73
CA LEU A 242 8.35 17.19 3.89
C LEU A 242 7.98 15.89 4.63
N GLY A 243 8.40 15.74 5.89
CA GLY A 243 8.08 14.56 6.71
C GLY A 243 6.59 14.21 6.74
N PRO A 244 5.68 15.16 6.98
CA PRO A 244 4.24 14.89 6.94
C PRO A 244 3.73 14.40 5.59
N LEU A 245 4.20 14.97 4.47
CA LEU A 245 3.83 14.51 3.12
C LEU A 245 4.41 13.11 2.83
N LEU A 246 5.63 12.85 3.27
CA LEU A 246 6.22 11.52 3.17
C LEU A 246 5.38 10.49 3.91
N LEU A 247 4.94 10.78 5.14
CA LEU A 247 4.05 9.89 5.90
C LEU A 247 2.70 9.69 5.21
N ASP A 248 2.13 10.72 4.58
CA ASP A 248 0.90 10.59 3.80
C ASP A 248 1.06 9.63 2.60
N ILE A 249 2.24 9.57 2.00
CA ILE A 249 2.56 8.66 0.88
C ILE A 249 2.86 7.24 1.38
N LEU A 250 3.65 7.10 2.46
CA LEU A 250 3.98 5.81 3.09
C LEU A 250 2.76 5.17 3.75
N ASP A 251 1.82 5.98 4.23
CA ASP A 251 0.49 5.63 4.70
C ASP A 251 0.48 4.55 5.81
N PRO A 252 1.16 4.78 6.95
CA PRO A 252 1.10 3.87 8.08
C PRO A 252 -0.35 3.73 8.59
N CYS A 253 -0.73 2.53 9.06
CA CYS A 253 -2.07 2.27 9.60
C CYS A 253 -2.26 2.71 11.07
N ILE A 254 -1.23 3.32 11.65
CA ILE A 254 -1.24 3.93 12.98
C ILE A 254 -0.75 5.38 12.88
N PRO A 255 -1.13 6.26 13.81
CA PRO A 255 -0.57 7.60 13.87
C PRO A 255 0.96 7.57 14.06
N VAL A 256 1.67 8.28 13.20
CA VAL A 256 3.13 8.47 13.26
C VAL A 256 3.42 9.96 13.08
N THR A 257 4.34 10.50 13.86
CA THR A 257 4.84 11.86 13.69
C THR A 257 6.34 11.83 13.48
N VAL A 258 6.82 12.68 12.57
CA VAL A 258 8.25 12.94 12.37
C VAL A 258 8.60 14.22 13.12
N GLN A 259 9.63 14.18 13.96
CA GLN A 259 10.16 15.33 14.67
C GLN A 259 11.63 15.49 14.29
N GLU A 260 12.07 16.73 14.12
CA GLU A 260 13.50 17.02 14.04
C GLU A 260 14.15 16.68 15.39
N ALA A 261 15.30 16.01 15.34
CA ALA A 261 16.10 15.86 16.53
C ALA A 261 16.71 17.23 16.86
N ASP A 262 16.46 17.74 18.06
CA ASP A 262 17.21 18.88 18.58
C ASP A 262 18.69 18.50 18.60
N HIS A 263 19.47 19.13 17.75
CA HIS A 263 20.93 19.02 17.79
C HIS A 263 21.39 19.76 19.07
N ALA A 264 21.59 19.01 20.16
CA ALA A 264 22.24 19.50 21.36
C ALA A 264 23.77 19.64 21.13
#